data_767d20885f4a1fcb2bcb6612ee3addad
#
_entry.id   767d20885f4a1fcb2bcb6612ee3addad
#
_cell.length_a   1.000
_cell.length_b   1.000
_cell.length_c   1.000
_cell.angle_alpha   90.00
_cell.angle_beta   90.00
_cell.angle_gamma   90.00
#
_symmetry.space_group_name_H-M   'P 1'
#
loop_
_entity.id
_entity.type
_entity.pdbx_description
1 polymer ?
#
loop_
_entity_poly.entity_id
_entity_poly.type
_entity_poly.pdbx_seq_one_letter_code
_entity_poly.pdbx_strand_id
1 'polypeptide(L)'
;MRVVHLTKRFGTNTVLEDVTMDFPVGSVTCVMGPSGRGKTTLLRCIAGLETPEAGRVEDVPSPVAMVFQEDRLCDGLTAEGNVRLVTGGAMTSEEIRAHLTELGLGGCLTQPVSELSGGQRRRVAIARAVCAGPELLLLDEPFKGLDGETRRDAASYIRRHAPEATVLCVTHDREDAAALGAESVVEL
;
A
#
# COMPACT_ATOMS: atom_id res chain seq x y z
N MET A 1 15.92 3.60 3.67
CA MET A 1 15.35 4.58 2.73
C MET A 1 15.25 5.93 3.42
N ARG A 2 15.54 7.01 2.71
CA ARG A 2 15.54 8.35 3.28
C ARG A 2 14.90 9.37 2.34
N VAL A 3 14.07 10.25 2.87
CA VAL A 3 13.55 11.45 2.19
C VAL A 3 14.35 12.65 2.70
N VAL A 4 14.92 13.45 1.79
CA VAL A 4 15.88 14.52 2.13
C VAL A 4 15.42 15.82 1.51
N HIS A 5 15.02 16.79 2.36
CA HIS A 5 14.61 18.16 1.97
C HIS A 5 13.56 18.18 0.84
N LEU A 6 12.59 17.25 0.88
CA LEU A 6 11.62 17.05 -0.18
C LEU A 6 10.60 18.19 -0.22
N THR A 7 10.52 18.86 -1.36
CA THR A 7 9.50 19.90 -1.61
C THR A 7 8.71 19.54 -2.85
N LYS A 8 7.37 19.51 -2.74
CA LYS A 8 6.44 19.25 -3.85
C LYS A 8 5.38 20.32 -3.94
N ARG A 9 5.17 20.80 -5.17
CA ARG A 9 4.18 21.83 -5.49
C ARG A 9 3.26 21.37 -6.62
N PHE A 10 2.02 21.83 -6.60
CA PHE A 10 1.08 21.73 -7.71
C PHE A 10 0.61 23.13 -8.07
N GLY A 11 1.15 23.68 -9.15
CA GLY A 11 0.99 25.09 -9.50
C GLY A 11 1.56 26.01 -8.41
N THR A 12 0.73 26.84 -7.82
CA THR A 12 1.11 27.74 -6.73
C THR A 12 0.97 27.12 -5.33
N ASN A 13 0.37 25.91 -5.23
CA ASN A 13 0.13 25.25 -3.96
C ASN A 13 1.32 24.36 -3.55
N THR A 14 2.00 24.70 -2.46
CA THR A 14 3.03 23.84 -1.85
C THR A 14 2.34 22.80 -0.97
N VAL A 15 2.54 21.51 -1.30
CA VAL A 15 1.90 20.36 -0.62
C VAL A 15 2.88 19.70 0.35
N LEU A 16 4.15 19.62 -0.03
CA LEU A 16 5.25 19.20 0.86
C LEU A 16 6.30 20.31 0.85
N GLU A 17 6.78 20.69 2.02
CA GLU A 17 7.76 21.77 2.18
C GLU A 17 8.91 21.28 3.07
N ASP A 18 10.09 21.14 2.49
CA ASP A 18 11.35 20.76 3.16
C ASP A 18 11.26 19.52 4.06
N VAL A 19 10.53 18.48 3.60
CA VAL A 19 10.30 17.26 4.38
C VAL A 19 11.56 16.41 4.41
N THR A 20 12.03 16.05 5.62
CA THR A 20 13.13 15.11 5.83
C THR A 20 12.67 14.02 6.79
N MET A 21 12.75 12.75 6.35
CA MET A 21 12.32 11.58 7.10
C MET A 21 13.22 10.37 6.81
N ASP A 22 13.50 9.58 7.83
CA ASP A 22 14.21 8.30 7.72
C ASP A 22 13.23 7.14 7.93
N PHE A 23 13.32 6.13 7.06
CA PHE A 23 12.51 4.92 7.13
C PHE A 23 13.46 3.71 7.20
N PRO A 24 13.62 3.07 8.37
CA PRO A 24 14.47 1.89 8.51
C PRO A 24 14.04 0.75 7.58
N VAL A 25 14.99 0.06 6.99
CA VAL A 25 14.72 -1.10 6.12
C VAL A 25 14.13 -2.24 6.95
N GLY A 26 13.13 -2.92 6.41
CA GLY A 26 12.45 -4.04 7.08
C GLY A 26 11.51 -3.62 8.21
N SER A 27 11.31 -2.31 8.45
CA SER A 27 10.40 -1.81 9.49
C SER A 27 9.04 -1.43 8.95
N VAL A 28 8.06 -1.33 9.85
CA VAL A 28 6.73 -0.78 9.56
C VAL A 28 6.64 0.63 10.13
N THR A 29 6.56 1.62 9.25
CA THR A 29 6.36 3.03 9.64
C THR A 29 5.01 3.54 9.18
N CYS A 30 4.26 4.19 10.08
CA CYS A 30 3.02 4.88 9.72
C CYS A 30 3.24 6.39 9.70
N VAL A 31 2.87 7.04 8.60
CA VAL A 31 2.82 8.50 8.48
C VAL A 31 1.38 8.95 8.67
N MET A 32 1.15 9.70 9.72
CA MET A 32 -0.17 10.19 10.09
C MET A 32 -0.28 11.71 9.86
N GLY A 33 -1.49 12.22 9.90
CA GLY A 33 -1.78 13.64 9.78
C GLY A 33 -3.15 13.90 9.16
N PRO A 34 -3.67 15.13 9.24
CA PRO A 34 -4.95 15.49 8.64
C PRO A 34 -5.01 15.26 7.14
N SER A 35 -6.23 15.13 6.60
CA SER A 35 -6.42 15.05 5.14
C SER A 35 -5.89 16.31 4.46
N GLY A 36 -5.30 16.15 3.27
CA GLY A 36 -4.73 17.26 2.49
C GLY A 36 -3.31 17.68 2.87
N ARG A 37 -2.68 17.07 3.88
CA ARG A 37 -1.30 17.38 4.29
C ARG A 37 -0.19 16.82 3.40
N GLY A 38 -0.53 16.20 2.27
CA GLY A 38 0.50 15.72 1.33
C GLY A 38 0.94 14.28 1.54
N LYS A 39 0.32 13.50 2.45
CA LYS A 39 0.69 12.11 2.73
C LYS A 39 0.72 11.22 1.47
N THR A 40 -0.36 11.23 0.68
CA THR A 40 -0.41 10.54 -0.61
C THR A 40 0.66 11.04 -1.59
N THR A 41 0.94 12.35 -1.57
CA THR A 41 1.98 12.97 -2.40
C THR A 41 3.37 12.48 -1.99
N LEU A 42 3.62 12.34 -0.69
CA LEU A 42 4.87 11.75 -0.18
C LEU A 42 5.06 10.32 -0.70
N LEU A 43 4.04 9.45 -0.58
CA LEU A 43 4.10 8.09 -1.14
C LEU A 43 4.37 8.09 -2.64
N ARG A 44 3.71 8.98 -3.39
CA ARG A 44 3.91 9.08 -4.85
C ARG A 44 5.32 9.55 -5.21
N CYS A 45 5.91 10.47 -4.45
CA CYS A 45 7.31 10.86 -4.65
C CYS A 45 8.25 9.70 -4.35
N ILE A 46 8.03 8.94 -3.27
CA ILE A 46 8.83 7.76 -2.93
C ILE A 46 8.70 6.67 -4.00
N ALA A 47 7.49 6.46 -4.55
CA ALA A 47 7.24 5.51 -5.63
C ALA A 47 7.78 5.95 -7.00
N GLY A 48 8.33 7.18 -7.12
CA GLY A 48 8.76 7.74 -8.41
C GLY A 48 7.60 8.12 -9.34
N LEU A 49 6.37 8.19 -8.83
CA LEU A 49 5.18 8.59 -9.59
C LEU A 49 4.99 10.10 -9.66
N GLU A 50 5.65 10.84 -8.78
CA GLU A 50 5.70 12.29 -8.76
C GLU A 50 7.15 12.74 -8.61
N THR A 51 7.54 13.74 -9.38
CA THR A 51 8.87 14.35 -9.28
C THR A 51 8.79 15.56 -8.34
N PRO A 52 9.58 15.61 -7.26
CA PRO A 52 9.64 16.77 -6.38
C PRO A 52 10.35 17.94 -7.08
N GLU A 53 10.02 19.19 -6.70
CA GLU A 53 10.70 20.40 -7.18
C GLU A 53 12.05 20.61 -6.49
N ALA A 54 12.22 20.09 -5.26
CA ALA A 54 13.51 20.12 -4.55
C ALA A 54 13.62 18.90 -3.63
N GLY A 55 14.85 18.59 -3.25
CA GLY A 55 15.16 17.41 -2.44
C GLY A 55 15.20 16.13 -3.25
N ARG A 56 15.24 15.00 -2.56
CA ARG A 56 15.33 13.68 -3.19
C ARG A 56 14.91 12.56 -2.24
N VAL A 57 14.69 11.38 -2.81
CA VAL A 57 14.53 10.12 -2.05
C VAL A 57 15.76 9.27 -2.31
N GLU A 58 16.37 8.74 -1.26
CA GLU A 58 17.60 7.94 -1.30
C GLU A 58 17.30 6.51 -0.84
N ASP A 59 18.08 5.54 -1.35
CA ASP A 59 18.08 4.14 -0.92
C ASP A 59 16.69 3.50 -0.93
N VAL A 60 15.93 3.71 -2.01
CA VAL A 60 14.59 3.11 -2.17
C VAL A 60 14.74 1.61 -2.43
N PRO A 61 14.22 0.74 -1.53
CA PRO A 61 14.23 -0.70 -1.77
C PRO A 61 13.42 -1.05 -3.03
N SER A 62 13.82 -2.10 -3.75
CA SER A 62 13.17 -2.52 -4.99
C SER A 62 13.13 -4.03 -5.07
N PRO A 63 11.99 -4.62 -5.47
CA PRO A 63 10.84 -3.97 -6.12
C PRO A 63 9.92 -3.21 -5.16
N VAL A 64 9.21 -2.20 -5.71
CA VAL A 64 8.22 -1.39 -5.01
C VAL A 64 6.82 -1.83 -5.40
N ALA A 65 5.93 -2.06 -4.43
CA ALA A 65 4.50 -2.21 -4.67
C ALA A 65 3.71 -1.17 -3.89
N MET A 66 2.53 -0.81 -4.41
CA MET A 66 1.68 0.21 -3.79
C MET A 66 0.21 -0.19 -3.79
N VAL A 67 -0.42 -0.06 -2.62
CA VAL A 67 -1.87 0.01 -2.48
C VAL A 67 -2.26 1.48 -2.52
N PHE A 68 -2.94 1.90 -3.57
CA PHE A 68 -3.40 3.28 -3.73
C PHE A 68 -4.66 3.55 -2.91
N GLN A 69 -4.96 4.80 -2.65
CA GLN A 69 -6.21 5.21 -2.00
C GLN A 69 -7.45 4.74 -2.78
N GLU A 70 -7.39 4.76 -4.12
CA GLU A 70 -8.31 4.08 -5.03
C GLU A 70 -7.73 2.71 -5.39
N ASP A 71 -8.55 1.67 -5.51
CA ASP A 71 -8.04 0.28 -5.66
C ASP A 71 -7.29 0.04 -6.97
N ARG A 72 -7.55 0.84 -8.02
CA ARG A 72 -6.90 0.78 -9.34
C ARG A 72 -6.81 -0.64 -9.89
N LEU A 73 -7.90 -1.38 -9.78
CA LEU A 73 -8.04 -2.71 -10.32
C LEU A 73 -8.45 -2.66 -11.80
N CYS A 74 -8.11 -3.72 -12.54
CA CYS A 74 -8.61 -3.94 -13.89
C CYS A 74 -10.03 -4.51 -13.79
N ASP A 75 -11.05 -3.68 -13.98
CA ASP A 75 -12.46 -3.97 -13.69
C ASP A 75 -13.02 -5.20 -14.43
N GLY A 76 -12.55 -5.46 -15.64
CA GLY A 76 -12.95 -6.63 -16.44
C GLY A 76 -12.27 -7.95 -16.06
N LEU A 77 -11.29 -7.92 -15.15
CA LEU A 77 -10.60 -9.12 -14.68
C LEU A 77 -11.17 -9.61 -13.35
N THR A 78 -11.02 -10.91 -13.09
CA THR A 78 -11.27 -11.49 -11.77
C THR A 78 -10.24 -11.05 -10.74
N ALA A 79 -10.45 -11.36 -9.47
CA ALA A 79 -9.45 -11.16 -8.42
C ALA A 79 -8.12 -11.86 -8.75
N GLU A 80 -8.18 -13.13 -9.18
CA GLU A 80 -7.02 -13.90 -9.64
C GLU A 80 -6.33 -13.22 -10.82
N GLY A 81 -7.09 -12.74 -11.81
CA GLY A 81 -6.56 -12.03 -12.98
C GLY A 81 -5.78 -10.77 -12.59
N ASN A 82 -6.29 -9.99 -11.64
CA ASN A 82 -5.62 -8.80 -11.13
C ASN A 82 -4.29 -9.11 -10.41
N VAL A 83 -4.23 -10.18 -9.62
CA VAL A 83 -2.98 -10.62 -8.97
C VAL A 83 -1.99 -11.15 -10.00
N ARG A 84 -2.46 -11.94 -10.97
CA ARG A 84 -1.62 -12.51 -12.05
C ARG A 84 -0.88 -11.45 -12.88
N LEU A 85 -1.45 -10.23 -13.05
CA LEU A 85 -0.80 -9.14 -13.78
C LEU A 85 0.56 -8.76 -13.19
N VAL A 86 0.73 -8.86 -11.87
CA VAL A 86 1.95 -8.43 -11.19
C VAL A 86 2.92 -9.59 -10.89
N THR A 87 2.42 -10.82 -10.85
CA THR A 87 3.26 -12.00 -10.57
C THR A 87 3.99 -12.53 -11.81
N GLY A 88 3.60 -12.10 -13.02
CA GLY A 88 4.28 -12.46 -14.26
C GLY A 88 4.41 -13.98 -14.52
N GLY A 89 3.54 -14.80 -13.89
CA GLY A 89 3.60 -16.25 -13.97
C GLY A 89 4.50 -16.91 -12.90
N ALA A 90 5.09 -16.15 -11.99
CA ALA A 90 5.87 -16.68 -10.86
C ALA A 90 5.00 -17.44 -9.84
N MET A 91 3.69 -17.20 -9.83
CA MET A 91 2.72 -17.89 -8.99
C MET A 91 1.72 -18.70 -9.83
N THR A 92 1.39 -19.89 -9.37
CA THR A 92 0.32 -20.72 -9.95
C THR A 92 -1.06 -20.17 -9.61
N SER A 93 -2.11 -20.61 -10.34
CA SER A 93 -3.50 -20.27 -9.99
C SER A 93 -3.88 -20.72 -8.58
N GLU A 94 -3.39 -21.86 -8.15
CA GLU A 94 -3.69 -22.42 -6.82
C GLU A 94 -3.10 -21.54 -5.71
N GLU A 95 -1.85 -21.12 -5.85
CA GLU A 95 -1.20 -20.20 -4.90
C GLU A 95 -1.92 -18.85 -4.83
N ILE A 96 -2.26 -18.25 -5.97
CA ILE A 96 -3.00 -16.98 -6.00
C ILE A 96 -4.36 -17.12 -5.30
N ARG A 97 -5.08 -18.22 -5.56
CA ARG A 97 -6.39 -18.48 -4.93
C ARG A 97 -6.26 -18.71 -3.42
N ALA A 98 -5.17 -19.35 -2.97
CA ALA A 98 -4.89 -19.49 -1.55
C ALA A 98 -4.74 -18.13 -0.86
N HIS A 99 -3.95 -17.20 -1.43
CA HIS A 99 -3.82 -15.83 -0.94
C HIS A 99 -5.16 -15.08 -0.89
N LEU A 100 -5.96 -15.19 -1.94
CA LEU A 100 -7.28 -14.55 -2.00
C LEU A 100 -8.25 -15.15 -0.99
N THR A 101 -8.22 -16.47 -0.79
CA THR A 101 -9.07 -17.17 0.19
C THR A 101 -8.70 -16.78 1.60
N GLU A 102 -7.42 -16.63 1.92
CA GLU A 102 -6.94 -16.13 3.23
C GLU A 102 -7.47 -14.73 3.54
N LEU A 103 -7.64 -13.89 2.52
CA LEU A 103 -8.27 -12.58 2.63
C LEU A 103 -9.82 -12.61 2.59
N GLY A 104 -10.43 -13.80 2.73
CA GLY A 104 -11.89 -13.97 2.75
C GLY A 104 -12.56 -13.76 1.39
N LEU A 105 -11.84 -13.95 0.28
CA LEU A 105 -12.34 -13.77 -1.09
C LEU A 105 -12.67 -15.10 -1.78
N GLY A 106 -12.61 -16.24 -1.07
CA GLY A 106 -12.84 -17.57 -1.64
C GLY A 106 -14.19 -17.74 -2.35
N GLY A 107 -15.22 -17.02 -1.89
CA GLY A 107 -16.57 -17.08 -2.49
C GLY A 107 -16.75 -16.25 -3.77
N CYS A 108 -15.75 -15.45 -4.19
CA CYS A 108 -15.88 -14.55 -5.35
C CYS A 108 -14.71 -14.62 -6.34
N LEU A 109 -13.94 -15.71 -6.34
CA LEU A 109 -12.73 -15.87 -7.15
C LEU A 109 -12.97 -15.77 -8.67
N THR A 110 -14.16 -16.17 -9.13
CA THR A 110 -14.53 -16.21 -10.55
C THR A 110 -15.27 -14.97 -11.04
N GLN A 111 -15.65 -14.07 -10.11
CA GLN A 111 -16.37 -12.85 -10.45
C GLN A 111 -15.40 -11.76 -10.93
N PRO A 112 -15.76 -10.95 -11.94
CA PRO A 112 -15.05 -9.72 -12.25
C PRO A 112 -15.00 -8.78 -11.04
N VAL A 113 -13.88 -8.09 -10.84
CA VAL A 113 -13.74 -7.19 -9.67
C VAL A 113 -14.72 -6.00 -9.72
N SER A 114 -15.29 -5.68 -10.88
CA SER A 114 -16.38 -4.70 -11.01
C SER A 114 -17.65 -5.06 -10.24
N GLU A 115 -17.88 -6.36 -9.98
CA GLU A 115 -19.04 -6.88 -9.26
C GLU A 115 -18.79 -7.01 -7.74
N LEU A 116 -17.56 -6.80 -7.30
CA LEU A 116 -17.15 -6.93 -5.91
C LEU A 116 -17.55 -5.69 -5.09
N SER A 117 -17.85 -5.89 -3.81
CA SER A 117 -18.01 -4.79 -2.86
C SER A 117 -16.71 -3.99 -2.70
N GLY A 118 -16.79 -2.75 -2.21
CA GLY A 118 -15.61 -1.91 -1.98
C GLY A 118 -14.57 -2.57 -1.06
N GLY A 119 -15.01 -3.22 0.01
CA GLY A 119 -14.11 -3.96 0.92
C GLY A 119 -13.49 -5.20 0.26
N GLN A 120 -14.20 -5.90 -0.63
CA GLN A 120 -13.63 -6.99 -1.41
C GLN A 120 -12.59 -6.47 -2.41
N ARG A 121 -12.90 -5.41 -3.14
CA ARG A 121 -11.95 -4.75 -4.07
C ARG A 121 -10.68 -4.31 -3.34
N ARG A 122 -10.81 -3.69 -2.15
CA ARG A 122 -9.68 -3.29 -1.30
C ARG A 122 -8.79 -4.48 -0.97
N ARG A 123 -9.36 -5.60 -0.56
CA ARG A 123 -8.60 -6.83 -0.25
C ARG A 123 -7.92 -7.44 -1.47
N VAL A 124 -8.54 -7.35 -2.66
CA VAL A 124 -7.86 -7.74 -3.93
C VAL A 124 -6.65 -6.83 -4.20
N ALA A 125 -6.76 -5.52 -3.99
CA ALA A 125 -5.66 -4.57 -4.16
C ALA A 125 -4.49 -4.87 -3.20
N ILE A 126 -4.79 -5.23 -1.94
CA ILE A 126 -3.80 -5.67 -0.96
C ILE A 126 -3.13 -6.97 -1.42
N ALA A 127 -3.91 -8.01 -1.81
CA ALA A 127 -3.36 -9.26 -2.32
C ALA A 127 -2.42 -9.02 -3.51
N ARG A 128 -2.84 -8.18 -4.48
CA ARG A 128 -2.03 -7.85 -5.64
C ARG A 128 -0.70 -7.21 -5.26
N ALA A 129 -0.71 -6.26 -4.33
CA ALA A 129 0.50 -5.58 -3.90
C ALA A 129 1.46 -6.52 -3.15
N VAL A 130 0.95 -7.36 -2.27
CA VAL A 130 1.75 -8.33 -1.49
C VAL A 130 2.31 -9.43 -2.39
N CYS A 131 1.49 -10.01 -3.29
CA CYS A 131 1.93 -11.06 -4.21
C CYS A 131 2.95 -10.57 -5.25
N ALA A 132 3.13 -9.27 -5.43
CA ALA A 132 4.22 -8.72 -6.24
C ALA A 132 5.62 -8.94 -5.62
N GLY A 133 5.73 -9.42 -4.38
CA GLY A 133 6.97 -9.67 -3.68
C GLY A 133 7.81 -8.40 -3.41
N PRO A 134 7.22 -7.34 -2.84
CA PRO A 134 7.91 -6.07 -2.70
C PRO A 134 9.00 -6.10 -1.62
N GLU A 135 10.11 -5.38 -1.85
CA GLU A 135 11.03 -4.95 -0.80
C GLU A 135 10.55 -3.65 -0.13
N LEU A 136 9.76 -2.83 -0.86
CA LEU A 136 9.07 -1.66 -0.32
C LEU A 136 7.58 -1.74 -0.62
N LEU A 137 6.76 -1.80 0.42
CA LEU A 137 5.32 -1.80 0.34
C LEU A 137 4.75 -0.46 0.80
N LEU A 138 4.18 0.28 -0.13
CA LEU A 138 3.56 1.58 0.12
C LEU A 138 2.04 1.40 0.24
N LEU A 139 1.47 1.86 1.35
CA LEU A 139 0.07 1.69 1.69
C LEU A 139 -0.62 3.05 1.89
N ASP A 140 -1.52 3.43 0.98
CA ASP A 140 -2.29 4.67 1.06
C ASP A 140 -3.71 4.38 1.54
N GLU A 141 -4.00 4.64 2.81
CA GLU A 141 -5.27 4.36 3.48
C GLU A 141 -5.73 2.90 3.26
N PRO A 142 -4.89 1.88 3.54
CA PRO A 142 -5.08 0.51 3.05
C PRO A 142 -6.33 -0.18 3.56
N PHE A 143 -6.86 0.23 4.71
CA PHE A 143 -8.00 -0.43 5.35
C PHE A 143 -9.27 0.40 5.32
N LYS A 144 -9.29 1.49 4.54
CA LYS A 144 -10.47 2.33 4.39
C LYS A 144 -11.67 1.52 3.91
N GLY A 145 -12.78 1.60 4.66
CA GLY A 145 -14.02 0.89 4.35
C GLY A 145 -14.06 -0.58 4.77
N LEU A 146 -13.04 -1.07 5.48
CA LEU A 146 -13.06 -2.37 6.14
C LEU A 146 -13.57 -2.22 7.58
N ASP A 147 -14.34 -3.21 8.05
CA ASP A 147 -14.66 -3.35 9.46
C ASP A 147 -13.44 -3.79 10.29
N GLY A 148 -13.55 -3.73 11.61
CA GLY A 148 -12.42 -3.97 12.50
C GLY A 148 -11.85 -5.39 12.45
N GLU A 149 -12.65 -6.41 12.14
CA GLU A 149 -12.20 -7.81 12.00
C GLU A 149 -11.44 -7.96 10.68
N THR A 150 -12.06 -7.57 9.56
CA THR A 150 -11.47 -7.61 8.23
C THR A 150 -10.16 -6.79 8.13
N ARG A 151 -10.09 -5.64 8.85
CA ARG A 151 -8.87 -4.83 8.98
C ARG A 151 -7.74 -5.63 9.61
N ARG A 152 -7.99 -6.27 10.76
CA ARG A 152 -6.98 -7.07 11.47
C ARG A 152 -6.48 -8.24 10.63
N ASP A 153 -7.40 -8.91 9.93
CA ASP A 153 -7.06 -10.03 9.05
C ASP A 153 -6.19 -9.58 7.88
N ALA A 154 -6.55 -8.47 7.22
CA ALA A 154 -5.78 -7.90 6.14
C ALA A 154 -4.39 -7.40 6.60
N ALA A 155 -4.29 -6.79 7.78
CA ALA A 155 -3.01 -6.38 8.36
C ALA A 155 -2.14 -7.59 8.74
N SER A 156 -2.75 -8.62 9.32
CA SER A 156 -2.05 -9.88 9.64
C SER A 156 -1.54 -10.58 8.37
N TYR A 157 -2.33 -10.59 7.29
CA TYR A 157 -1.95 -11.09 5.99
C TYR A 157 -0.71 -10.35 5.44
N ILE A 158 -0.70 -9.02 5.46
CA ILE A 158 0.44 -8.21 5.01
C ILE A 158 1.71 -8.60 5.78
N ARG A 159 1.65 -8.64 7.12
CA ARG A 159 2.81 -8.99 7.97
C ARG A 159 3.33 -10.40 7.72
N ARG A 160 2.44 -11.36 7.43
CA ARG A 160 2.80 -12.77 7.20
C ARG A 160 3.47 -12.98 5.86
N HIS A 161 2.98 -12.31 4.81
CA HIS A 161 3.40 -12.53 3.43
C HIS A 161 4.41 -11.51 2.90
N ALA A 162 4.70 -10.46 3.67
CA ALA A 162 5.76 -9.48 3.38
C ALA A 162 6.60 -9.17 4.63
N PRO A 163 7.12 -10.20 5.36
CA PRO A 163 7.76 -10.01 6.67
C PRO A 163 9.05 -9.21 6.61
N GLU A 164 9.78 -9.27 5.49
CA GLU A 164 11.05 -8.57 5.30
C GLU A 164 10.89 -7.22 4.57
N ALA A 165 9.68 -6.91 4.10
CA ALA A 165 9.44 -5.67 3.37
C ALA A 165 9.51 -4.46 4.30
N THR A 166 10.10 -3.38 3.80
CA THR A 166 9.89 -2.07 4.41
C THR A 166 8.46 -1.63 4.10
N VAL A 167 7.66 -1.38 5.13
CA VAL A 167 6.26 -0.98 4.97
C VAL A 167 6.10 0.48 5.37
N LEU A 168 5.62 1.30 4.44
CA LEU A 168 5.25 2.69 4.71
C LEU A 168 3.74 2.85 4.52
N CYS A 169 3.03 3.03 5.62
CA CYS A 169 1.58 3.21 5.64
C CYS A 169 1.23 4.67 5.90
N VAL A 170 0.38 5.22 5.05
CA VAL A 170 -0.23 6.53 5.25
C VAL A 170 -1.67 6.32 5.69
N THR A 171 -2.03 6.83 6.82
CA THR A 171 -3.38 6.74 7.38
C THR A 171 -3.68 7.91 8.31
N HIS A 172 -4.94 8.13 8.62
CA HIS A 172 -5.41 9.03 9.68
C HIS A 172 -5.97 8.25 10.87
N ASP A 173 -6.00 6.90 10.79
CA ASP A 173 -6.57 6.02 11.82
C ASP A 173 -5.43 5.32 12.61
N ARG A 174 -5.41 5.53 13.92
CA ARG A 174 -4.43 4.89 14.81
C ARG A 174 -4.63 3.37 14.90
N GLU A 175 -5.83 2.88 14.64
CA GLU A 175 -6.10 1.44 14.64
C GLU A 175 -5.40 0.74 13.45
N ASP A 176 -5.20 1.45 12.32
CA ASP A 176 -4.43 0.91 11.19
C ASP A 176 -2.97 0.71 11.56
N ALA A 177 -2.36 1.69 12.24
CA ALA A 177 -0.98 1.60 12.72
C ALA A 177 -0.83 0.46 13.73
N ALA A 178 -1.77 0.33 14.67
CA ALA A 178 -1.77 -0.75 15.66
C ALA A 178 -1.95 -2.13 15.00
N ALA A 179 -2.86 -2.26 14.03
CA ALA A 179 -3.11 -3.51 13.31
C ALA A 179 -1.88 -3.97 12.51
N LEU A 180 -1.17 -3.04 11.85
CA LEU A 180 0.07 -3.30 11.15
C LEU A 180 1.25 -3.59 12.09
N GLY A 181 1.13 -3.29 13.38
CA GLY A 181 2.25 -3.39 14.32
C GLY A 181 3.33 -2.36 14.03
N ALA A 182 2.94 -1.12 13.71
CA ALA A 182 3.89 -0.08 13.36
C ALA A 182 4.90 0.18 14.48
N GLU A 183 6.17 0.12 14.13
CA GLU A 183 7.30 0.37 15.04
C GLU A 183 7.53 1.87 15.23
N SER A 184 7.14 2.66 14.24
CA SER A 184 7.25 4.11 14.25
C SER A 184 5.99 4.77 13.71
N VAL A 185 5.56 5.83 14.36
CA VAL A 185 4.46 6.69 13.89
C VAL A 185 5.00 8.12 13.80
N VAL A 186 4.96 8.70 12.60
CA VAL A 186 5.45 10.04 12.30
C VAL A 186 4.29 10.92 11.86
N GLU A 187 4.27 12.16 12.28
CA GLU A 187 3.27 13.15 11.84
C GLU A 187 3.80 14.00 10.68
N LEU A 188 2.94 14.26 9.68
CA LEU A 188 3.21 15.11 8.52
C LEU A 188 2.32 16.35 8.55
#